data_5184ac47e662d44ff80c6daa5cf36afd
#
_entry.id   5184ac47e662d44ff80c6daa5cf36afd
#
_cell.length_a   1.000
_cell.length_b   1.000
_cell.length_c   1.000
_cell.angle_alpha   90.00
_cell.angle_beta   90.00
_cell.angle_gamma   90.00
#
_symmetry.space_group_name_H-M   'P 1'
#
loop_
_entity.id
_entity.type
_entity.pdbx_description
1 polymer ?
#
loop_
_entity_poly.entity_id
_entity_poly.type
_entity_poly.pdbx_seq_one_letter_code
_entity_poly.pdbx_strand_id
1 'polypeptide(L)'
;MTNKCKRVITMFFIGFCFPFVAMTTKVNKGAEVKAVTIRNVLYSSIVWVESKGNATARSKDGSLGIVQILPVMVKEVNRICKIKNIDKHFTLQDRLNPDKSEQMFWIYQNFYNPKLNWETITMTEMEILARKWNGGPNGHTKGATKHYWKKVSKLVYSDLKSKGILV
;
A
#
# COMPACT_ATOMS: atom_id res chain seq x y z
N MET A 1 -67.72 3.72 -42.98
CA MET A 1 -67.66 3.15 -41.62
C MET A 1 -66.69 1.95 -41.66
N THR A 2 -65.42 2.11 -41.29
CA THR A 2 -64.40 1.07 -41.37
C THR A 2 -63.76 0.92 -39.98
N ASN A 3 -64.12 -0.18 -39.30
CA ASN A 3 -63.54 -0.55 -38.01
C ASN A 3 -62.13 -1.07 -38.21
N LYS A 4 -61.13 -0.33 -37.70
CA LYS A 4 -59.70 -0.82 -37.55
C LYS A 4 -59.57 -1.64 -36.28
N CYS A 5 -59.39 -2.94 -36.48
CA CYS A 5 -59.01 -3.91 -35.40
C CYS A 5 -57.63 -3.64 -34.95
N LYS A 6 -57.41 -3.22 -33.66
CA LYS A 6 -56.08 -3.11 -33.01
C LYS A 6 -55.68 -4.49 -32.49
N ARG A 7 -54.64 -5.08 -33.10
CA ARG A 7 -53.97 -6.27 -32.55
C ARG A 7 -53.10 -5.83 -31.38
N VAL A 8 -53.43 -6.32 -30.20
CA VAL A 8 -52.55 -6.22 -29.00
C VAL A 8 -51.57 -7.38 -29.06
N ILE A 9 -50.28 -7.06 -29.24
CA ILE A 9 -49.21 -8.04 -29.15
C ILE A 9 -48.79 -8.09 -27.67
N THR A 10 -49.15 -9.15 -26.98
CA THR A 10 -48.70 -9.42 -25.62
C THR A 10 -47.32 -10.06 -25.71
N MET A 11 -46.27 -9.25 -25.43
CA MET A 11 -44.90 -9.79 -25.24
C MET A 11 -44.78 -10.48 -23.89
N PHE A 12 -44.66 -11.79 -23.90
CA PHE A 12 -44.26 -12.56 -22.74
C PHE A 12 -42.75 -12.33 -22.50
N PHE A 13 -42.41 -11.53 -21.49
CA PHE A 13 -41.05 -11.53 -20.93
C PHE A 13 -40.85 -12.79 -20.11
N ILE A 14 -40.16 -13.77 -20.66
CA ILE A 14 -39.63 -14.90 -19.91
C ILE A 14 -38.40 -14.36 -19.14
N GLY A 15 -38.61 -13.98 -17.88
CA GLY A 15 -37.53 -13.59 -16.97
C GLY A 15 -36.63 -14.78 -16.68
N PHE A 16 -35.47 -14.84 -17.35
CA PHE A 16 -34.39 -15.75 -16.98
C PHE A 16 -33.78 -15.27 -15.65
N CYS A 17 -34.29 -15.81 -14.55
CA CYS A 17 -33.73 -15.60 -13.23
C CYS A 17 -32.43 -16.43 -13.16
N PHE A 18 -31.28 -15.83 -13.51
CA PHE A 18 -29.99 -16.42 -13.21
C PHE A 18 -29.80 -16.38 -11.68
N PRO A 19 -29.58 -17.50 -11.02
CA PRO A 19 -29.20 -17.47 -9.62
C PRO A 19 -27.83 -16.79 -9.53
N PHE A 20 -27.80 -15.60 -8.96
CA PHE A 20 -26.56 -14.94 -8.56
C PHE A 20 -25.93 -15.79 -7.43
N VAL A 21 -25.09 -16.73 -7.81
CA VAL A 21 -24.27 -17.48 -6.84
C VAL A 21 -23.26 -16.47 -6.30
N ALA A 22 -23.58 -15.87 -5.15
CA ALA A 22 -22.63 -15.13 -4.37
C ALA A 22 -21.50 -16.08 -3.97
N MET A 23 -20.40 -16.08 -4.71
CA MET A 23 -19.15 -16.71 -4.29
C MET A 23 -18.64 -15.95 -3.06
N THR A 24 -19.08 -16.35 -1.88
CA THR A 24 -18.47 -15.95 -0.62
C THR A 24 -17.11 -16.63 -0.55
N THR A 25 -16.06 -15.94 -1.01
CA THR A 25 -14.70 -16.34 -0.71
C THR A 25 -14.54 -16.32 0.80
N LYS A 26 -14.42 -17.48 1.44
CA LYS A 26 -14.03 -17.58 2.85
C LYS A 26 -12.66 -16.94 2.97
N VAL A 27 -12.62 -15.68 3.42
CA VAL A 27 -11.37 -15.02 3.77
C VAL A 27 -10.73 -15.84 4.87
N ASN A 28 -9.52 -16.35 4.63
CA ASN A 28 -8.78 -17.08 5.65
C ASN A 28 -8.27 -16.07 6.68
N LYS A 29 -8.98 -15.93 7.78
CA LYS A 29 -8.69 -14.98 8.86
C LYS A 29 -7.24 -15.06 9.36
N GLY A 30 -6.65 -16.25 9.35
CA GLY A 30 -5.24 -16.46 9.72
C GLY A 30 -4.26 -15.82 8.73
N ALA A 31 -4.54 -15.96 7.43
CA ALA A 31 -3.71 -15.34 6.38
C ALA A 31 -3.80 -13.80 6.41
N GLU A 32 -4.99 -13.26 6.63
CA GLU A 32 -5.19 -11.82 6.78
C GLU A 32 -4.42 -11.24 7.98
N VAL A 33 -4.51 -11.88 9.15
CA VAL A 33 -3.76 -11.47 10.35
C VAL A 33 -2.25 -11.53 10.09
N LYS A 34 -1.76 -12.57 9.43
CA LYS A 34 -0.35 -12.69 9.04
C LYS A 34 0.08 -11.57 8.11
N ALA A 35 -0.71 -11.27 7.09
CA ALA A 35 -0.44 -10.20 6.11
C ALA A 35 -0.35 -8.81 6.78
N VAL A 36 -1.30 -8.50 7.66
CA VAL A 36 -1.30 -7.25 8.44
C VAL A 36 -0.06 -7.19 9.34
N THR A 37 0.30 -8.29 9.99
CA THR A 37 1.48 -8.35 10.86
C THR A 37 2.77 -8.08 10.08
N ILE A 38 2.96 -8.74 8.91
CA ILE A 38 4.15 -8.55 8.07
C ILE A 38 4.25 -7.10 7.58
N ARG A 39 3.15 -6.53 7.14
CA ARG A 39 3.07 -5.12 6.71
C ARG A 39 3.52 -4.17 7.82
N ASN A 40 3.00 -4.37 9.04
CA ASN A 40 3.34 -3.54 10.19
C ASN A 40 4.81 -3.71 10.60
N VAL A 41 5.35 -4.93 10.55
CA VAL A 41 6.76 -5.21 10.85
C VAL A 41 7.67 -4.51 9.86
N LEU A 42 7.37 -4.54 8.56
CA LEU A 42 8.18 -3.82 7.57
C LEU A 42 8.15 -2.31 7.82
N TYR A 43 6.96 -1.74 8.04
CA TYR A 43 6.82 -0.31 8.28
C TYR A 43 7.56 0.13 9.55
N SER A 44 7.36 -0.55 10.67
CA SER A 44 8.03 -0.24 11.94
C SER A 44 9.55 -0.37 11.86
N SER A 45 10.05 -1.35 11.10
CA SER A 45 11.49 -1.50 10.84
C SER A 45 12.06 -0.33 10.03
N ILE A 46 11.32 0.17 9.03
CA ILE A 46 11.69 1.37 8.27
C ILE A 46 11.68 2.59 9.18
N VAL A 47 10.60 2.81 9.94
CA VAL A 47 10.50 3.88 10.94
C VAL A 47 11.72 3.90 11.88
N TRP A 48 12.10 2.72 12.38
CA TRP A 48 13.24 2.62 13.28
C TRP A 48 14.57 2.98 12.61
N VAL A 49 14.78 2.57 11.36
CA VAL A 49 16.01 2.89 10.61
C VAL A 49 16.07 4.38 10.27
N GLU A 50 14.95 5.00 9.92
CA GLU A 50 14.87 6.41 9.49
C GLU A 50 15.03 7.39 10.67
N SER A 51 14.31 7.18 11.76
CA SER A 51 14.21 8.19 12.83
C SER A 51 14.24 7.63 14.26
N LYS A 52 14.33 6.31 14.46
CA LYS A 52 14.12 5.66 15.76
C LYS A 52 12.74 5.94 16.36
N GLY A 53 11.74 6.18 15.51
CA GLY A 53 10.38 6.53 15.93
C GLY A 53 10.17 8.02 16.27
N ASN A 54 11.16 8.87 16.04
CA ASN A 54 11.02 10.31 16.31
C ASN A 54 10.22 11.02 15.22
N ALA A 55 8.98 11.40 15.54
CA ALA A 55 8.07 12.09 14.62
C ALA A 55 8.54 13.51 14.24
N THR A 56 9.43 14.12 15.04
CA THR A 56 9.97 15.48 14.77
C THR A 56 11.38 15.46 14.21
N ALA A 57 11.91 14.28 13.84
CA ALA A 57 13.24 14.13 13.28
C ALA A 57 13.44 15.00 12.04
N ARG A 58 14.63 15.61 11.96
CA ARG A 58 15.04 16.49 10.85
C ARG A 58 16.42 16.12 10.38
N SER A 59 16.61 15.95 9.07
CA SER A 59 17.90 15.70 8.45
C SER A 59 18.42 16.93 7.68
N LYS A 60 19.73 16.95 7.44
CA LYS A 60 20.41 18.04 6.71
C LYS A 60 19.96 18.15 5.25
N ASP A 61 19.50 17.05 4.66
CA ASP A 61 18.97 16.98 3.29
C ASP A 61 17.52 17.47 3.16
N GLY A 62 16.90 17.93 4.27
CA GLY A 62 15.53 18.42 4.33
C GLY A 62 14.46 17.35 4.50
N SER A 63 14.85 16.09 4.76
CA SER A 63 13.89 15.07 5.14
C SER A 63 13.36 15.28 6.56
N LEU A 64 12.07 15.00 6.75
CA LEU A 64 11.36 15.25 8.02
C LEU A 64 10.50 14.06 8.45
N GLY A 65 10.32 13.98 9.76
CA GLY A 65 9.34 13.13 10.40
C GLY A 65 9.75 11.67 10.56
N ILE A 66 8.78 10.86 10.94
CA ILE A 66 8.99 9.49 11.42
C ILE A 66 9.62 8.56 10.38
N VAL A 67 9.34 8.76 9.08
CA VAL A 67 9.91 7.99 7.95
C VAL A 67 10.75 8.86 7.02
N GLN A 68 11.23 10.03 7.50
CA GLN A 68 12.16 10.92 6.81
C GLN A 68 11.72 11.29 5.38
N ILE A 69 10.54 11.91 5.26
CA ILE A 69 9.94 12.29 3.97
C ILE A 69 10.61 13.57 3.43
N LEU A 70 11.13 13.50 2.21
CA LEU A 70 11.62 14.65 1.47
C LEU A 70 10.46 15.51 0.88
N PRO A 71 10.65 16.82 0.65
CA PRO A 71 9.65 17.65 -0.02
C PRO A 71 9.21 17.11 -1.39
N VAL A 72 10.13 16.53 -2.16
CA VAL A 72 9.83 15.94 -3.47
C VAL A 72 8.89 14.73 -3.34
N MET A 73 9.00 13.96 -2.25
CA MET A 73 8.10 12.84 -1.98
C MET A 73 6.66 13.30 -1.73
N VAL A 74 6.46 14.42 -1.01
CA VAL A 74 5.10 14.99 -0.82
C VAL A 74 4.48 15.38 -2.17
N LYS A 75 5.26 16.02 -3.05
CA LYS A 75 4.82 16.35 -4.42
C LYS A 75 4.43 15.08 -5.20
N GLU A 76 5.24 14.05 -5.10
CA GLU A 76 5.00 12.78 -5.78
C GLU A 76 3.74 12.08 -5.26
N VAL A 77 3.55 12.01 -3.94
CA VAL A 77 2.34 11.42 -3.34
C VAL A 77 1.08 12.19 -3.77
N ASN A 78 1.12 13.52 -3.78
CA ASN A 78 0.00 14.34 -4.27
C ASN A 78 -0.27 14.11 -5.77
N ARG A 79 0.77 13.92 -6.60
CA ARG A 79 0.61 13.52 -8.00
C ARG A 79 -0.08 12.16 -8.12
N ILE A 80 0.33 11.19 -7.29
CA ILE A 80 -0.29 9.86 -7.24
C ILE A 80 -1.75 9.95 -6.83
N CYS A 81 -2.07 10.72 -5.79
CA CYS A 81 -3.45 10.95 -5.34
C CYS A 81 -4.32 11.46 -6.49
N LYS A 82 -3.84 12.46 -7.24
CA LYS A 82 -4.55 12.99 -8.42
C LYS A 82 -4.79 11.92 -9.49
N ILE A 83 -3.78 11.14 -9.88
CA ILE A 83 -3.88 10.10 -10.92
C ILE A 83 -4.81 8.96 -10.50
N LYS A 84 -4.82 8.62 -9.22
CA LYS A 84 -5.59 7.49 -8.68
C LYS A 84 -6.97 7.91 -8.13
N ASN A 85 -7.36 9.18 -8.29
CA ASN A 85 -8.59 9.73 -7.73
C ASN A 85 -8.74 9.45 -6.22
N ILE A 86 -7.62 9.57 -5.50
CA ILE A 86 -7.61 9.46 -4.03
C ILE A 86 -7.91 10.87 -3.49
N ASP A 87 -9.01 11.02 -2.75
CA ASP A 87 -9.40 12.30 -2.13
C ASP A 87 -8.51 12.62 -0.93
N LYS A 88 -7.25 12.94 -1.22
CA LYS A 88 -6.24 13.36 -0.24
C LYS A 88 -5.27 14.36 -0.87
N HIS A 89 -4.88 15.35 -0.06
CA HIS A 89 -3.82 16.28 -0.37
C HIS A 89 -2.94 16.50 0.86
N PHE A 90 -1.63 16.38 0.70
CA PHE A 90 -0.66 16.50 1.79
C PHE A 90 0.15 17.80 1.64
N THR A 91 0.37 18.47 2.76
CA THR A 91 1.24 19.64 2.87
C THR A 91 2.66 19.21 3.30
N LEU A 92 3.62 20.12 3.19
CA LEU A 92 4.98 19.85 3.69
C LEU A 92 5.02 19.65 5.21
N GLN A 93 4.08 20.25 5.94
CA GLN A 93 4.00 20.14 7.40
C GLN A 93 3.46 18.76 7.83
N ASP A 94 2.66 18.09 7.00
CA ASP A 94 2.09 16.77 7.28
C ASP A 94 3.14 15.68 7.47
N ARG A 95 4.39 15.91 7.04
CA ARG A 95 5.52 15.03 7.28
C ARG A 95 5.87 14.84 8.76
N LEU A 96 5.45 15.77 9.62
CA LEU A 96 5.64 15.70 11.08
C LEU A 96 4.48 15.01 11.81
N ASN A 97 3.41 14.67 11.10
CA ASN A 97 2.31 13.90 11.63
C ASN A 97 2.52 12.41 11.29
N PRO A 98 2.65 11.51 12.29
CA PRO A 98 2.91 10.08 12.06
C PRO A 98 1.88 9.40 11.15
N ASP A 99 0.58 9.65 11.39
CA ASP A 99 -0.50 9.01 10.64
C ASP A 99 -0.51 9.45 9.17
N LYS A 100 -0.29 10.76 8.92
CA LYS A 100 -0.18 11.28 7.56
C LYS A 100 1.09 10.80 6.86
N SER A 101 2.20 10.65 7.59
CA SER A 101 3.44 10.08 7.09
C SER A 101 3.26 8.62 6.68
N GLU A 102 2.55 7.82 7.48
CA GLU A 102 2.20 6.45 7.13
C GLU A 102 1.29 6.38 5.91
N GLN A 103 0.27 7.24 5.82
CA GLN A 103 -0.59 7.32 4.63
C GLN A 103 0.22 7.63 3.37
N MET A 104 1.12 8.63 3.42
CA MET A 104 2.00 8.96 2.30
C MET A 104 2.89 7.78 1.90
N PHE A 105 3.46 7.07 2.89
CA PHE A 105 4.27 5.88 2.67
C PHE A 105 3.48 4.81 1.90
N TRP A 106 2.28 4.44 2.36
CA TRP A 106 1.50 3.38 1.73
C TRP A 106 0.92 3.78 0.37
N ILE A 107 0.53 5.04 0.16
CA ILE A 107 0.11 5.55 -1.16
C ILE A 107 1.25 5.37 -2.17
N TYR A 108 2.47 5.76 -1.78
CA TYR A 108 3.65 5.60 -2.62
C TYR A 108 3.96 4.13 -2.92
N GLN A 109 4.00 3.28 -1.90
CA GLN A 109 4.32 1.87 -2.05
C GLN A 109 3.31 1.13 -2.93
N ASN A 110 2.02 1.36 -2.73
CA ASN A 110 0.97 0.73 -3.51
C ASN A 110 1.01 1.16 -4.99
N PHE A 111 1.39 2.39 -5.27
CA PHE A 111 1.51 2.89 -6.64
C PHE A 111 2.66 2.23 -7.39
N TYR A 112 3.83 2.14 -6.75
CA TYR A 112 5.03 1.60 -7.38
C TYR A 112 5.18 0.08 -7.27
N ASN A 113 4.28 -0.60 -6.54
CA ASN A 113 4.26 -2.05 -6.37
C ASN A 113 2.82 -2.59 -6.48
N PRO A 114 2.13 -2.39 -7.62
CA PRO A 114 0.70 -2.67 -7.75
C PRO A 114 0.34 -4.16 -7.72
N LYS A 115 1.33 -5.05 -7.88
CA LYS A 115 1.13 -6.51 -7.89
C LYS A 115 1.48 -7.17 -6.56
N LEU A 116 1.77 -6.37 -5.52
CA LEU A 116 2.16 -6.90 -4.23
C LEU A 116 1.01 -7.63 -3.55
N ASN A 117 1.29 -8.85 -3.09
CA ASN A 117 0.39 -9.64 -2.26
C ASN A 117 1.00 -9.85 -0.87
N TRP A 118 0.39 -9.27 0.16
CA TRP A 118 0.90 -9.34 1.53
C TRP A 118 0.78 -10.73 2.18
N GLU A 119 -0.11 -11.60 1.68
CA GLU A 119 -0.27 -12.95 2.19
C GLU A 119 0.89 -13.87 1.78
N THR A 120 1.49 -13.58 0.62
CA THR A 120 2.57 -14.39 0.01
C THR A 120 3.88 -13.63 -0.11
N ILE A 121 3.98 -12.42 0.46
CA ILE A 121 5.15 -11.56 0.33
C ILE A 121 6.43 -12.26 0.79
N THR A 122 7.47 -12.13 -0.01
CA THR A 122 8.81 -12.65 0.23
C THR A 122 9.74 -11.58 0.81
N MET A 123 10.86 -12.02 1.40
CA MET A 123 11.93 -11.10 1.84
C MET A 123 12.49 -10.27 0.67
N THR A 124 12.55 -10.83 -0.54
CA THR A 124 12.98 -10.10 -1.74
C THR A 124 12.02 -8.98 -2.11
N GLU A 125 10.72 -9.19 -1.99
CA GLU A 125 9.72 -8.14 -2.25
C GLU A 125 9.77 -7.06 -1.18
N MET A 126 9.98 -7.42 0.09
CA MET A 126 10.20 -6.44 1.18
C MET A 126 11.49 -5.62 0.94
N GLU A 127 12.56 -6.25 0.40
CA GLU A 127 13.76 -5.53 -0.03
C GLU A 127 13.43 -4.49 -1.10
N ILE A 128 12.66 -4.87 -2.12
CA ILE A 128 12.24 -3.96 -3.19
C ILE A 128 11.49 -2.75 -2.62
N LEU A 129 10.54 -2.99 -1.72
CA LEU A 129 9.76 -1.93 -1.05
C LEU A 129 10.67 -0.97 -0.27
N ALA A 130 11.52 -1.50 0.61
CA ALA A 130 12.40 -0.70 1.44
C ALA A 130 13.39 0.11 0.59
N ARG A 131 13.97 -0.50 -0.44
CA ARG A 131 14.95 0.17 -1.31
C ARG A 131 14.31 1.19 -2.24
N LYS A 132 13.05 1.00 -2.67
CA LYS A 132 12.28 2.02 -3.37
C LYS A 132 11.96 3.21 -2.47
N TRP A 133 11.66 2.97 -1.19
CA TRP A 133 11.48 4.06 -0.24
C TRP A 133 12.73 4.94 -0.12
N ASN A 134 13.88 4.31 0.09
CA ASN A 134 15.14 5.02 0.29
C ASN A 134 15.72 5.66 -0.98
N GLY A 135 15.56 5.02 -2.14
CA GLY A 135 16.23 5.43 -3.39
C GLY A 135 15.31 5.91 -4.52
N GLY A 136 13.99 6.06 -4.26
CA GLY A 136 12.99 6.42 -5.26
C GLY A 136 12.49 5.21 -6.07
N PRO A 137 11.65 5.40 -7.10
CA PRO A 137 10.99 4.31 -7.84
C PRO A 137 11.92 3.21 -8.34
N ASN A 138 13.14 3.56 -8.73
CA ASN A 138 14.17 2.62 -9.18
C ASN A 138 15.21 2.31 -8.09
N GLY A 139 14.92 2.60 -6.83
CA GLY A 139 15.84 2.40 -5.71
C GLY A 139 16.32 0.96 -5.59
N HIS A 140 15.49 -0.01 -5.88
CA HIS A 140 15.80 -1.44 -5.81
C HIS A 140 16.92 -1.88 -6.78
N THR A 141 17.18 -1.14 -7.86
CA THR A 141 18.29 -1.42 -8.80
C THR A 141 19.60 -0.76 -8.39
N LYS A 142 19.58 0.25 -7.49
CA LYS A 142 20.76 1.03 -7.10
C LYS A 142 21.61 0.30 -6.06
N GLY A 143 22.91 0.17 -6.29
CA GLY A 143 23.86 -0.41 -5.31
C GLY A 143 23.86 0.31 -3.97
N ALA A 144 23.75 1.64 -3.98
CA ALA A 144 23.76 2.50 -2.80
C ALA A 144 22.66 2.15 -1.77
N THR A 145 21.51 1.64 -2.21
CA THR A 145 20.37 1.30 -1.32
C THR A 145 20.52 -0.08 -0.64
N LYS A 146 21.51 -0.90 -1.04
CA LYS A 146 21.73 -2.22 -0.43
C LYS A 146 22.07 -2.11 1.06
N HIS A 147 22.87 -1.11 1.41
CA HIS A 147 23.23 -0.88 2.82
C HIS A 147 21.99 -0.50 3.67
N TYR A 148 21.08 0.26 3.11
CA TYR A 148 19.80 0.58 3.76
C TYR A 148 19.00 -0.70 4.04
N TRP A 149 18.80 -1.56 3.02
CA TRP A 149 18.13 -2.85 3.21
C TRP A 149 18.79 -3.72 4.27
N LYS A 150 20.12 -3.78 4.30
CA LYS A 150 20.85 -4.55 5.33
C LYS A 150 20.48 -4.13 6.76
N LYS A 151 20.18 -2.84 6.99
CA LYS A 151 19.70 -2.36 8.30
C LYS A 151 18.25 -2.76 8.56
N VAL A 152 17.36 -2.56 7.58
CA VAL A 152 15.93 -2.87 7.69
C VAL A 152 15.71 -4.36 7.85
N SER A 153 16.38 -5.20 7.05
CA SER A 153 16.19 -6.66 7.04
C SER A 153 16.52 -7.33 8.37
N LYS A 154 17.52 -6.83 9.10
CA LYS A 154 17.86 -7.34 10.44
C LYS A 154 16.69 -7.19 11.42
N LEU A 155 16.00 -6.04 11.39
CA LEU A 155 14.86 -5.77 12.25
C LEU A 155 13.64 -6.59 11.80
N VAL A 156 13.36 -6.61 10.50
CA VAL A 156 12.26 -7.40 9.92
C VAL A 156 12.42 -8.87 10.29
N TYR A 157 13.61 -9.45 10.06
CA TYR A 157 13.87 -10.86 10.38
C TYR A 157 13.69 -11.17 11.86
N SER A 158 14.29 -10.35 12.74
CA SER A 158 14.18 -10.51 14.19
C SER A 158 12.74 -10.47 14.68
N ASP A 159 11.95 -9.49 14.20
CA ASP A 159 10.56 -9.29 14.62
C ASP A 159 9.63 -10.36 14.05
N LEU A 160 9.78 -10.76 12.79
CA LEU A 160 8.99 -11.86 12.20
C LEU A 160 9.31 -13.20 12.86
N LYS A 161 10.57 -13.44 13.22
CA LYS A 161 10.97 -14.65 13.95
C LYS A 161 10.38 -14.68 15.36
N SER A 162 10.41 -13.58 16.09
CA SER A 162 9.81 -13.48 17.43
C SER A 162 8.30 -13.71 17.43
N LYS A 163 7.64 -13.43 16.31
CA LYS A 163 6.20 -13.64 16.10
C LYS A 163 5.86 -15.02 15.51
N GLY A 164 6.86 -15.91 15.32
CA GLY A 164 6.66 -17.25 14.75
C GLY A 164 6.21 -17.26 13.28
N ILE A 165 6.47 -16.17 12.53
CA ILE A 165 6.12 -16.05 11.11
C ILE A 165 7.25 -16.57 10.22
N LEU A 166 8.50 -16.41 10.66
CA LEU A 166 9.68 -17.02 10.05
C LEU A 166 10.26 -18.08 11.01
N VAL A 167 10.68 -19.19 10.43
CA VAL A 167 11.36 -20.28 11.15
C VAL A 167 12.88 -20.10 11.03
#